data_68636cca50a9c754e508060a44956809
#
_entry.id   68636cca50a9c754e508060a44956809
#
_cell.length_a   1.000
_cell.length_b   1.000
_cell.length_c   1.000
_cell.angle_alpha   90.00
_cell.angle_beta   90.00
_cell.angle_gamma   90.00
#
_symmetry.space_group_name_H-M   'P 1'
#
loop_
_entity.id
_entity.type
_entity.pdbx_description
1 polymer ?
#
loop_
_entity_poly.entity_id
_entity_poly.type
_entity_poly.pdbx_seq_one_letter_code
_entity_poly.pdbx_strand_id
1 'polypeptide(L)'
;LEQRSELVPYRKIMWLSLPRLCLERVFSFLPDRDRKTAALVCHQWHNIMRSPSLWRHRHFHFSGRISKFRKPHYSSAIAYVSHLGAYLERLEVTVCPPRKTQSALRLKGAITRLFSELIRVKAPLRSLAVMNLELDRSAWTTSLRASMVGCLISFLQRGSSKLNSICLSGMRNCIHQGLELLSALSHYETRFYPRCYISSLDLEAFFSGSVNVYLNSSVPDNLSQLQCLTDLRLSYSCLSDELLMALQDDNTLQTFSLHCCLKEPHQQLVCGSSWATLASSCPDLKVKISVNQVVNNDRLARMLLPEIPLSEYCMSAFYSPNEDWSPKPLLSDILPQYRHTLQHLNLDLNNFGESLDEELLELVKVCERLVKLSICAFLEIRTVARLLDMTLTQRSSLKEIHVRRNSNVNLTLHTQ
;
A
#
# COMPACT_ATOMS: atom_id res chain seq x y z
N LEU A 1 -14.48 49.45 -50.02
CA LEU A 1 -13.57 48.25 -50.04
C LEU A 1 -13.60 47.62 -48.67
N GLU A 2 -14.63 46.77 -48.45
CA GLU A 2 -14.78 45.95 -47.25
C GLU A 2 -13.92 44.70 -47.36
N GLN A 3 -12.92 44.58 -46.53
CA GLN A 3 -12.22 43.33 -46.29
C GLN A 3 -13.06 42.45 -45.35
N ARG A 4 -13.79 41.53 -45.85
CA ARG A 4 -14.35 40.39 -45.09
C ARG A 4 -13.21 39.49 -44.64
N SER A 5 -12.91 39.50 -43.35
CA SER A 5 -12.09 38.48 -42.72
C SER A 5 -12.86 37.14 -42.74
N GLU A 6 -12.43 36.21 -43.57
CA GLU A 6 -12.89 34.81 -43.51
C GLU A 6 -12.49 34.19 -42.19
N LEU A 7 -13.45 34.07 -41.28
CA LEU A 7 -13.38 33.21 -40.12
C LEU A 7 -13.25 31.75 -40.55
N VAL A 8 -12.06 31.21 -40.44
CA VAL A 8 -11.81 29.77 -40.57
C VAL A 8 -12.77 29.02 -39.69
N PRO A 9 -13.64 28.15 -40.18
CA PRO A 9 -14.58 27.44 -39.34
C PRO A 9 -13.81 26.52 -38.40
N TYR A 10 -13.94 26.75 -37.09
CA TYR A 10 -13.51 25.81 -36.07
C TYR A 10 -14.08 24.43 -36.40
N ARG A 11 -13.26 23.52 -36.93
CA ARG A 11 -13.64 22.13 -37.14
C ARG A 11 -14.10 21.61 -35.78
N LYS A 12 -15.38 21.47 -35.55
CA LYS A 12 -15.94 20.71 -34.42
C LYS A 12 -15.21 19.39 -34.39
N ILE A 13 -14.31 19.20 -33.48
CA ILE A 13 -13.68 17.91 -33.24
C ILE A 13 -14.82 16.99 -32.81
N MET A 14 -15.33 16.23 -33.77
CA MET A 14 -16.40 15.28 -33.48
C MET A 14 -15.76 14.11 -32.75
N TRP A 15 -16.13 13.91 -31.49
CA TRP A 15 -15.72 12.74 -30.68
C TRP A 15 -15.91 11.41 -31.43
N LEU A 16 -16.88 11.38 -32.37
CA LEU A 16 -17.16 10.25 -33.22
C LEU A 16 -16.05 9.97 -34.26
N SER A 17 -15.18 10.94 -34.57
CA SER A 17 -14.08 10.77 -35.54
C SER A 17 -12.79 10.27 -34.90
N LEU A 18 -12.74 10.17 -33.55
CA LEU A 18 -11.57 9.65 -32.89
C LEU A 18 -11.40 8.14 -33.14
N PRO A 19 -10.16 7.68 -33.41
CA PRO A 19 -9.86 6.26 -33.49
C PRO A 19 -10.30 5.51 -32.24
N ARG A 20 -10.73 4.25 -32.42
CA ARG A 20 -11.18 3.40 -31.30
C ARG A 20 -10.19 3.35 -30.15
N LEU A 21 -8.89 3.19 -30.42
CA LEU A 21 -7.84 3.13 -29.40
C LEU A 21 -7.73 4.42 -28.60
N CYS A 22 -7.91 5.59 -29.25
CA CYS A 22 -7.91 6.88 -28.55
C CYS A 22 -9.10 6.98 -27.60
N LEU A 23 -10.30 6.59 -28.05
CA LEU A 23 -11.48 6.57 -27.19
C LEU A 23 -11.36 5.55 -26.05
N GLU A 24 -10.83 4.35 -26.29
CA GLU A 24 -10.54 3.38 -25.22
C GLU A 24 -9.59 3.97 -24.18
N ARG A 25 -8.55 4.69 -24.60
CA ARG A 25 -7.62 5.36 -23.70
C ARG A 25 -8.30 6.46 -22.88
N VAL A 26 -9.11 7.31 -23.53
CA VAL A 26 -9.91 8.34 -22.83
C VAL A 26 -10.84 7.70 -21.82
N PHE A 27 -11.56 6.65 -22.19
CA PHE A 27 -12.49 5.98 -21.30
C PHE A 27 -11.81 5.20 -20.18
N SER A 28 -10.56 4.83 -20.34
CA SER A 28 -9.78 4.19 -19.27
C SER A 28 -9.60 5.12 -18.06
N PHE A 29 -9.64 6.44 -18.24
CA PHE A 29 -9.57 7.42 -17.16
C PHE A 29 -10.91 7.67 -16.46
N LEU A 30 -12.04 7.22 -17.04
CA LEU A 30 -13.34 7.40 -16.43
C LEU A 30 -13.54 6.41 -15.27
N PRO A 31 -14.11 6.88 -14.16
CA PRO A 31 -14.59 5.98 -13.10
C PRO A 31 -15.74 5.11 -13.63
N ASP A 32 -15.96 3.96 -13.04
CA ASP A 32 -16.97 2.98 -13.49
C ASP A 32 -18.39 3.52 -13.63
N ARG A 33 -18.76 4.47 -12.76
CA ARG A 33 -20.06 5.14 -12.84
C ARG A 33 -20.21 5.88 -14.17
N ASP A 34 -19.18 6.62 -14.53
CA ASP A 34 -19.21 7.46 -15.73
C ASP A 34 -19.04 6.63 -16.99
N ARG A 35 -18.31 5.50 -16.93
CA ARG A 35 -18.27 4.51 -18.02
C ARG A 35 -19.67 3.97 -18.36
N LYS A 36 -20.49 3.68 -17.35
CA LYS A 36 -21.88 3.24 -17.56
C LYS A 36 -22.71 4.30 -18.26
N THR A 37 -22.56 5.56 -17.86
CA THR A 37 -23.24 6.70 -18.48
C THR A 37 -22.76 6.94 -19.91
N ALA A 38 -21.44 6.88 -20.12
CA ALA A 38 -20.82 7.02 -21.44
C ALA A 38 -21.30 5.92 -22.42
N ALA A 39 -21.55 4.70 -21.94
CA ALA A 39 -22.10 3.62 -22.75
C ALA A 39 -23.52 3.92 -23.33
N LEU A 40 -24.22 4.90 -22.80
CA LEU A 40 -25.58 5.30 -23.22
C LEU A 40 -25.57 6.46 -24.24
N VAL A 41 -24.41 7.06 -24.52
CA VAL A 41 -24.31 8.27 -25.37
C VAL A 41 -24.56 7.94 -26.84
N CYS A 42 -23.90 6.91 -27.39
CA CYS A 42 -24.08 6.46 -28.78
C CYS A 42 -23.61 5.02 -28.96
N HIS A 43 -23.96 4.41 -30.13
CA HIS A 43 -23.58 3.02 -30.44
C HIS A 43 -22.07 2.79 -30.46
N GLN A 44 -21.30 3.75 -30.95
CA GLN A 44 -19.83 3.64 -31.00
C GLN A 44 -19.26 3.59 -29.58
N TRP A 45 -19.69 4.48 -28.70
CA TRP A 45 -19.25 4.49 -27.30
C TRP A 45 -19.71 3.24 -26.56
N HIS A 46 -20.92 2.79 -26.79
CA HIS A 46 -21.43 1.53 -26.24
C HIS A 46 -20.53 0.35 -26.63
N ASN A 47 -20.15 0.24 -27.93
CA ASN A 47 -19.29 -0.83 -28.41
C ASN A 47 -17.87 -0.75 -27.82
N ILE A 48 -17.35 0.46 -27.64
CA ILE A 48 -16.05 0.66 -27.00
C ILE A 48 -16.10 0.27 -25.53
N MET A 49 -17.18 0.61 -24.81
CA MET A 49 -17.37 0.22 -23.41
C MET A 49 -17.45 -1.30 -23.20
N ARG A 50 -17.70 -2.08 -24.26
CA ARG A 50 -17.62 -3.55 -24.22
C ARG A 50 -16.20 -4.08 -24.43
N SER A 51 -15.21 -3.18 -24.68
CA SER A 51 -13.81 -3.59 -24.85
C SER A 51 -13.26 -4.19 -23.56
N PRO A 52 -12.68 -5.40 -23.60
CA PRO A 52 -12.06 -6.04 -22.44
C PRO A 52 -11.00 -5.19 -21.78
N SER A 53 -10.29 -4.35 -22.55
CA SER A 53 -9.22 -3.46 -22.04
C SER A 53 -9.68 -2.53 -20.92
N LEU A 54 -10.94 -2.12 -20.93
CA LEU A 54 -11.53 -1.23 -19.93
C LEU A 54 -11.87 -1.94 -18.61
N TRP A 55 -11.91 -3.27 -18.60
CA TRP A 55 -12.41 -4.08 -17.47
C TRP A 55 -11.36 -5.01 -16.87
N ARG A 56 -10.10 -4.80 -17.18
CA ARG A 56 -8.98 -5.62 -16.67
C ARG A 56 -8.73 -5.41 -15.19
N HIS A 57 -9.06 -4.23 -14.65
CA HIS A 57 -8.82 -3.86 -13.27
C HIS A 57 -10.14 -3.58 -12.57
N ARG A 58 -10.35 -4.21 -11.41
CA ARG A 58 -11.57 -4.01 -10.62
C ARG A 58 -11.28 -3.93 -9.15
N HIS A 59 -11.87 -2.91 -8.52
CA HIS A 59 -11.90 -2.76 -7.09
C HIS A 59 -13.33 -2.92 -6.58
N PHE A 60 -13.55 -3.83 -5.61
CA PHE A 60 -14.79 -4.00 -4.88
C PHE A 60 -14.63 -3.53 -3.45
N HIS A 61 -15.48 -2.62 -3.04
CA HIS A 61 -15.57 -2.22 -1.64
C HIS A 61 -16.77 -2.90 -0.98
N PHE A 62 -16.50 -3.83 -0.06
CA PHE A 62 -17.53 -4.55 0.68
C PHE A 62 -17.81 -3.85 2.00
N SER A 63 -18.80 -2.93 1.99
CA SER A 63 -19.26 -2.27 3.20
C SER A 63 -20.03 -3.24 4.08
N GLY A 64 -19.64 -3.35 5.36
CA GLY A 64 -20.33 -4.21 6.34
C GLY A 64 -21.73 -3.71 6.77
N ARG A 65 -22.17 -2.57 6.24
CA ARG A 65 -23.51 -2.01 6.51
C ARG A 65 -24.53 -2.63 5.55
N ILE A 66 -25.45 -3.40 6.11
CA ILE A 66 -26.60 -3.92 5.37
C ILE A 66 -27.67 -2.82 5.38
N SER A 67 -27.79 -2.10 4.28
CA SER A 67 -28.94 -1.25 4.04
C SER A 67 -30.11 -2.15 3.63
N LYS A 68 -31.26 -2.03 4.30
CA LYS A 68 -32.49 -2.73 3.91
C LYS A 68 -32.95 -2.38 2.49
N PHE A 69 -32.48 -1.25 1.94
CA PHE A 69 -32.95 -0.66 0.68
C PHE A 69 -31.95 -0.77 -0.49
N ARG A 70 -30.74 -1.31 -0.29
CA ARG A 70 -29.77 -1.50 -1.38
C ARG A 70 -29.47 -2.97 -1.58
N LYS A 71 -29.50 -3.41 -2.86
CA LYS A 71 -29.00 -4.74 -3.23
C LYS A 71 -27.59 -4.91 -2.68
N PRO A 72 -27.28 -6.06 -2.08
CA PRO A 72 -25.94 -6.29 -1.52
C PRO A 72 -24.87 -6.08 -2.61
N HIS A 73 -23.85 -5.29 -2.33
CA HIS A 73 -22.71 -5.09 -3.23
C HIS A 73 -22.08 -6.42 -3.69
N TYR A 74 -22.25 -7.47 -2.90
CA TYR A 74 -21.77 -8.82 -3.18
C TYR A 74 -22.36 -9.43 -4.45
N SER A 75 -23.67 -9.29 -4.67
CA SER A 75 -24.32 -9.84 -5.87
C SER A 75 -23.85 -9.13 -7.15
N SER A 76 -23.61 -7.82 -7.07
CA SER A 76 -23.05 -7.04 -8.18
C SER A 76 -21.62 -7.45 -8.50
N ALA A 77 -20.79 -7.74 -7.48
CA ALA A 77 -19.43 -8.21 -7.68
C ALA A 77 -19.38 -9.60 -8.33
N ILE A 78 -20.21 -10.52 -7.85
CA ILE A 78 -20.32 -11.87 -8.41
C ILE A 78 -20.83 -11.81 -9.85
N ALA A 79 -21.88 -11.03 -10.14
CA ALA A 79 -22.38 -10.85 -11.50
C ALA A 79 -21.33 -10.24 -12.44
N TYR A 80 -20.56 -9.25 -11.94
CA TYR A 80 -19.45 -8.68 -12.70
C TYR A 80 -18.43 -9.74 -13.09
N VAL A 81 -17.95 -10.53 -12.12
CA VAL A 81 -16.96 -11.60 -12.38
C VAL A 81 -17.53 -12.67 -13.30
N SER A 82 -18.81 -13.03 -13.13
CA SER A 82 -19.48 -14.01 -13.99
C SER A 82 -19.48 -13.59 -15.49
N HIS A 83 -19.63 -12.30 -15.75
CA HIS A 83 -19.73 -11.78 -17.15
C HIS A 83 -18.39 -11.28 -17.71
N LEU A 84 -17.53 -10.68 -16.89
CA LEU A 84 -16.31 -9.99 -17.33
C LEU A 84 -15.04 -10.59 -16.72
N GLY A 85 -15.16 -11.55 -15.83
CA GLY A 85 -14.03 -12.14 -15.12
C GLY A 85 -12.97 -12.79 -16.01
N ALA A 86 -13.36 -13.27 -17.21
CA ALA A 86 -12.43 -13.82 -18.19
C ALA A 86 -11.38 -12.80 -18.70
N TYR A 87 -11.60 -11.51 -18.47
CA TYR A 87 -10.68 -10.42 -18.85
C TYR A 87 -9.99 -9.77 -17.67
N LEU A 88 -10.28 -10.23 -16.44
CA LEU A 88 -9.85 -9.57 -15.22
C LEU A 88 -8.40 -9.95 -14.89
N GLU A 89 -7.50 -8.97 -14.93
CA GLU A 89 -6.07 -9.13 -14.61
C GLU A 89 -5.73 -8.68 -13.18
N ARG A 90 -6.45 -7.66 -12.65
CA ARG A 90 -6.25 -7.16 -11.29
C ARG A 90 -7.57 -7.08 -10.55
N LEU A 91 -7.63 -7.73 -9.40
CA LEU A 91 -8.77 -7.68 -8.49
C LEU A 91 -8.34 -7.19 -7.12
N GLU A 92 -9.04 -6.16 -6.66
CA GLU A 92 -8.90 -5.62 -5.31
C GLU A 92 -10.23 -5.74 -4.58
N VAL A 93 -10.20 -6.31 -3.39
CA VAL A 93 -11.36 -6.44 -2.50
C VAL A 93 -11.01 -5.78 -1.17
N THR A 94 -11.55 -4.58 -0.94
CA THR A 94 -11.44 -3.90 0.36
C THR A 94 -12.68 -4.18 1.19
N VAL A 95 -12.48 -4.63 2.39
CA VAL A 95 -13.55 -5.00 3.31
C VAL A 95 -13.69 -3.95 4.41
N CYS A 96 -14.91 -3.51 4.70
CA CYS A 96 -15.21 -2.86 5.96
C CYS A 96 -15.41 -3.96 7.02
N PRO A 97 -14.56 -4.06 8.04
CA PRO A 97 -14.56 -5.19 8.97
C PRO A 97 -15.93 -5.40 9.64
N PRO A 98 -16.43 -6.62 9.69
CA PRO A 98 -17.76 -6.90 10.25
C PRO A 98 -17.77 -6.70 11.77
N ARG A 99 -18.90 -6.16 12.29
CA ARG A 99 -19.10 -5.98 13.73
C ARG A 99 -19.96 -7.08 14.36
N LYS A 100 -20.65 -7.87 13.54
CA LYS A 100 -21.56 -8.93 13.98
C LYS A 100 -21.27 -10.23 13.24
N THR A 101 -21.39 -11.36 13.90
CA THR A 101 -21.16 -12.70 13.34
C THR A 101 -21.96 -12.96 12.06
N GLN A 102 -23.22 -12.52 12.02
CA GLN A 102 -24.06 -12.64 10.84
C GLN A 102 -23.50 -11.88 9.62
N SER A 103 -22.86 -10.72 9.85
CA SER A 103 -22.21 -9.96 8.78
C SER A 103 -20.92 -10.66 8.31
N ALA A 104 -20.16 -11.25 9.24
CA ALA A 104 -18.97 -12.04 8.92
C ALA A 104 -19.33 -13.28 8.08
N LEU A 105 -20.39 -13.99 8.45
CA LEU A 105 -20.92 -15.14 7.71
C LEU A 105 -21.31 -14.76 6.27
N ARG A 106 -22.04 -13.65 6.09
CA ARG A 106 -22.44 -13.16 4.77
C ARG A 106 -21.25 -12.74 3.93
N LEU A 107 -20.29 -12.04 4.52
CA LEU A 107 -19.06 -11.62 3.87
C LEU A 107 -18.25 -12.83 3.41
N LYS A 108 -18.06 -13.83 4.29
CA LYS A 108 -17.41 -15.10 3.95
C LYS A 108 -18.09 -15.79 2.77
N GLY A 109 -19.41 -15.90 2.80
CA GLY A 109 -20.19 -16.48 1.70
C GLY A 109 -20.02 -15.72 0.38
N ALA A 110 -19.94 -14.40 0.44
CA ALA A 110 -19.72 -13.54 -0.73
C ALA A 110 -18.32 -13.75 -1.34
N ILE A 111 -17.27 -13.76 -0.52
CA ILE A 111 -15.88 -13.98 -0.97
C ILE A 111 -15.71 -15.39 -1.52
N THR A 112 -16.29 -16.41 -0.87
CA THR A 112 -16.26 -17.78 -1.38
C THR A 112 -16.88 -17.90 -2.76
N ARG A 113 -18.06 -17.29 -2.98
CA ARG A 113 -18.72 -17.28 -4.29
C ARG A 113 -17.92 -16.51 -5.33
N LEU A 114 -17.35 -15.36 -4.96
CA LEU A 114 -16.50 -14.55 -5.83
C LEU A 114 -15.31 -15.37 -6.33
N PHE A 115 -14.61 -16.07 -5.44
CA PHE A 115 -13.47 -16.91 -5.80
C PHE A 115 -13.88 -18.14 -6.62
N SER A 116 -15.01 -18.75 -6.30
CA SER A 116 -15.55 -19.87 -7.11
C SER A 116 -15.86 -19.42 -8.54
N GLU A 117 -16.42 -18.21 -8.71
CA GLU A 117 -16.67 -17.65 -10.03
C GLU A 117 -15.37 -17.32 -10.79
N LEU A 118 -14.36 -16.76 -10.12
CA LEU A 118 -13.04 -16.51 -10.74
C LEU A 118 -12.39 -17.79 -11.25
N ILE A 119 -12.48 -18.87 -10.47
CA ILE A 119 -11.99 -20.19 -10.90
C ILE A 119 -12.81 -20.72 -12.08
N ARG A 120 -14.14 -20.62 -12.02
CA ARG A 120 -15.06 -21.08 -13.07
C ARG A 120 -14.78 -20.40 -14.42
N VAL A 121 -14.60 -19.06 -14.41
CA VAL A 121 -14.34 -18.28 -15.62
C VAL A 121 -12.87 -18.30 -16.03
N LYS A 122 -12.01 -18.98 -15.27
CA LYS A 122 -10.55 -19.02 -15.49
C LYS A 122 -9.94 -17.62 -15.62
N ALA A 123 -10.29 -16.72 -14.69
CA ALA A 123 -9.83 -15.35 -14.70
C ALA A 123 -8.29 -15.27 -14.81
N PRO A 124 -7.72 -14.49 -15.77
CA PRO A 124 -6.27 -14.39 -15.96
C PRO A 124 -5.64 -13.41 -14.97
N LEU A 125 -5.94 -13.57 -13.69
CA LEU A 125 -5.44 -12.68 -12.65
C LEU A 125 -3.91 -12.72 -12.56
N ARG A 126 -3.33 -11.53 -12.51
CA ARG A 126 -1.92 -11.26 -12.21
C ARG A 126 -1.75 -10.64 -10.83
N SER A 127 -2.77 -9.88 -10.38
CA SER A 127 -2.76 -9.23 -9.08
C SER A 127 -4.05 -9.50 -8.32
N LEU A 128 -3.92 -9.91 -7.06
CA LEU A 128 -5.02 -10.13 -6.13
C LEU A 128 -4.76 -9.38 -4.83
N ALA A 129 -5.70 -8.53 -4.43
CA ALA A 129 -5.68 -7.88 -3.12
C ALA A 129 -6.96 -8.20 -2.34
N VAL A 130 -6.82 -8.64 -1.10
CA VAL A 130 -7.91 -8.83 -0.13
C VAL A 130 -7.52 -8.11 1.16
N MET A 131 -8.13 -6.97 1.39
CA MET A 131 -7.66 -6.04 2.41
C MET A 131 -8.67 -5.83 3.54
N ASN A 132 -8.17 -5.64 4.77
CA ASN A 132 -8.92 -5.24 5.96
C ASN A 132 -9.98 -6.25 6.41
N LEU A 133 -9.69 -7.54 6.37
CA LEU A 133 -10.59 -8.58 6.90
C LEU A 133 -10.70 -8.54 8.43
N GLU A 134 -9.62 -8.16 9.11
CA GLU A 134 -9.51 -8.08 10.58
C GLU A 134 -10.11 -9.31 11.28
N LEU A 135 -9.53 -10.48 11.01
CA LEU A 135 -10.02 -11.78 11.48
C LEU A 135 -9.91 -11.95 13.01
N ASP A 136 -9.15 -11.11 13.70
CA ASP A 136 -9.03 -11.07 15.16
C ASP A 136 -10.27 -10.47 15.86
N ARG A 137 -11.18 -9.81 15.12
CA ARG A 137 -12.41 -9.26 15.70
C ARG A 137 -13.36 -10.36 16.20
N SER A 138 -14.09 -10.06 17.27
CA SER A 138 -15.07 -10.97 17.88
C SER A 138 -16.20 -11.43 16.95
N ALA A 139 -16.49 -10.67 15.88
CA ALA A 139 -17.47 -11.06 14.86
C ALA A 139 -17.05 -12.33 14.09
N TRP A 140 -15.77 -12.66 14.03
CA TRP A 140 -15.23 -13.85 13.42
C TRP A 140 -15.09 -14.97 14.47
N THR A 141 -15.99 -15.93 14.46
CA THR A 141 -15.84 -17.16 15.27
C THR A 141 -14.67 -17.98 14.75
N THR A 142 -14.12 -18.87 15.58
CA THR A 142 -12.98 -19.73 15.19
C THR A 142 -13.26 -20.51 13.91
N SER A 143 -14.46 -21.08 13.77
CA SER A 143 -14.85 -21.83 12.57
C SER A 143 -14.98 -20.93 11.33
N LEU A 144 -15.48 -19.70 11.47
CA LEU A 144 -15.58 -18.76 10.34
C LEU A 144 -14.20 -18.27 9.89
N ARG A 145 -13.27 -18.02 10.83
CA ARG A 145 -11.87 -17.69 10.52
C ARG A 145 -11.20 -18.81 9.72
N ALA A 146 -11.22 -20.02 10.26
CA ALA A 146 -10.65 -21.18 9.57
C ALA A 146 -11.27 -21.39 8.18
N SER A 147 -12.58 -21.24 8.06
CA SER A 147 -13.28 -21.36 6.78
C SER A 147 -12.93 -20.23 5.80
N MET A 148 -12.62 -19.02 6.29
CA MET A 148 -12.20 -17.90 5.44
C MET A 148 -10.78 -18.10 4.91
N VAL A 149 -9.85 -18.47 5.79
CA VAL A 149 -8.47 -18.81 5.41
C VAL A 149 -8.46 -20.01 4.46
N GLY A 150 -9.21 -21.07 4.74
CA GLY A 150 -9.34 -22.23 3.86
C GLY A 150 -9.92 -21.88 2.47
N CYS A 151 -10.77 -20.86 2.39
CA CYS A 151 -11.27 -20.36 1.11
C CYS A 151 -10.16 -19.72 0.26
N LEU A 152 -9.29 -18.91 0.88
CA LEU A 152 -8.12 -18.29 0.21
C LEU A 152 -7.13 -19.38 -0.23
N ILE A 153 -6.80 -20.31 0.64
CA ILE A 153 -5.92 -21.46 0.32
C ILE A 153 -6.49 -22.26 -0.85
N SER A 154 -7.78 -22.60 -0.81
CA SER A 154 -8.44 -23.32 -1.91
C SER A 154 -8.39 -22.55 -3.23
N PHE A 155 -8.50 -21.22 -3.19
CA PHE A 155 -8.36 -20.39 -4.38
C PHE A 155 -6.94 -20.46 -4.96
N LEU A 156 -5.90 -20.36 -4.12
CA LEU A 156 -4.51 -20.48 -4.54
C LEU A 156 -4.20 -21.88 -5.12
N GLN A 157 -4.73 -22.94 -4.50
CA GLN A 157 -4.50 -24.32 -4.93
C GLN A 157 -5.22 -24.69 -6.23
N ARG A 158 -6.44 -24.19 -6.45
CA ARG A 158 -7.30 -24.57 -7.58
C ARG A 158 -7.28 -23.57 -8.72
N GLY A 159 -6.88 -22.32 -8.45
CA GLY A 159 -6.82 -21.27 -9.44
C GLY A 159 -5.84 -21.59 -10.56
N SER A 160 -6.20 -21.20 -11.78
CA SER A 160 -5.30 -21.23 -12.94
C SER A 160 -4.60 -19.88 -13.17
N SER A 161 -4.86 -18.90 -12.30
CA SER A 161 -4.28 -17.56 -12.35
C SER A 161 -2.77 -17.62 -12.12
N LYS A 162 -2.03 -16.76 -12.79
CA LYS A 162 -0.58 -16.59 -12.63
C LYS A 162 -0.32 -15.29 -11.87
N LEU A 163 -0.55 -15.33 -10.56
CA LEU A 163 -0.39 -14.17 -9.71
C LEU A 163 1.09 -13.83 -9.54
N ASN A 164 1.44 -12.58 -9.79
CA ASN A 164 2.74 -12.01 -9.50
C ASN A 164 2.69 -10.94 -8.39
N SER A 165 1.50 -10.45 -8.04
CA SER A 165 1.30 -9.50 -6.96
C SER A 165 0.16 -9.95 -6.06
N ILE A 166 0.43 -10.06 -4.77
CA ILE A 166 -0.54 -10.48 -3.76
C ILE A 166 -0.51 -9.48 -2.61
N CYS A 167 -1.69 -8.98 -2.22
CA CYS A 167 -1.86 -8.12 -1.07
C CYS A 167 -2.91 -8.73 -0.13
N LEU A 168 -2.49 -9.04 1.08
CA LEU A 168 -3.33 -9.58 2.16
C LEU A 168 -3.28 -8.68 3.40
N SER A 169 -3.15 -7.37 3.19
CA SER A 169 -2.99 -6.40 4.27
C SER A 169 -4.23 -6.30 5.15
N GLY A 170 -4.00 -6.13 6.46
CA GLY A 170 -5.08 -5.99 7.43
C GLY A 170 -5.90 -7.26 7.67
N MET A 171 -5.35 -8.44 7.37
CA MET A 171 -6.03 -9.71 7.65
C MET A 171 -6.11 -10.02 9.15
N ARG A 172 -5.07 -9.72 9.91
CA ARG A 172 -4.96 -9.96 11.36
C ARG A 172 -5.23 -11.42 11.76
N ASN A 173 -4.51 -12.33 11.12
CA ASN A 173 -4.57 -13.75 11.43
C ASN A 173 -3.97 -14.09 12.80
N CYS A 174 -4.43 -15.16 13.44
CA CYS A 174 -3.61 -15.82 14.45
C CYS A 174 -2.41 -16.52 13.78
N ILE A 175 -1.38 -16.83 14.57
CA ILE A 175 -0.11 -17.37 14.03
C ILE A 175 -0.31 -18.62 13.20
N HIS A 176 -1.05 -19.59 13.67
CA HIS A 176 -1.30 -20.86 12.97
C HIS A 176 -1.94 -20.63 11.58
N GLN A 177 -3.03 -19.88 11.52
CA GLN A 177 -3.75 -19.61 10.27
C GLN A 177 -2.92 -18.76 9.30
N GLY A 178 -2.14 -17.81 9.83
CA GLY A 178 -1.22 -17.03 9.02
C GLY A 178 -0.14 -17.89 8.38
N LEU A 179 0.48 -18.79 9.16
CA LEU A 179 1.49 -19.72 8.66
C LEU A 179 0.92 -20.70 7.63
N GLU A 180 -0.30 -21.21 7.84
CA GLU A 180 -1.00 -22.06 6.86
C GLU A 180 -1.16 -21.35 5.51
N LEU A 181 -1.53 -20.08 5.54
CA LEU A 181 -1.70 -19.28 4.32
C LEU A 181 -0.35 -18.91 3.67
N LEU A 182 0.69 -18.59 4.45
CA LEU A 182 2.05 -18.37 3.93
C LEU A 182 2.60 -19.64 3.26
N SER A 183 2.44 -20.80 3.89
CA SER A 183 2.81 -22.09 3.28
C SER A 183 2.06 -22.36 1.98
N ALA A 184 0.78 -21.98 1.89
CA ALA A 184 0.04 -22.09 0.65
C ALA A 184 0.54 -21.15 -0.45
N LEU A 185 1.09 -19.98 -0.11
CA LEU A 185 1.70 -19.05 -1.05
C LEU A 185 3.03 -19.60 -1.61
N SER A 186 3.89 -20.14 -0.76
CA SER A 186 5.13 -20.77 -1.21
C SER A 186 4.89 -22.01 -2.07
N HIS A 187 3.93 -22.85 -1.72
CA HIS A 187 3.51 -23.96 -2.57
C HIS A 187 2.90 -23.51 -3.91
N TYR A 188 2.17 -22.40 -3.91
CA TYR A 188 1.62 -21.81 -5.13
C TYR A 188 2.75 -21.42 -6.08
N GLU A 189 3.80 -20.72 -5.59
CA GLU A 189 4.94 -20.34 -6.41
C GLU A 189 5.67 -21.55 -6.98
N THR A 190 5.98 -22.54 -6.15
CA THR A 190 6.64 -23.79 -6.58
C THR A 190 5.89 -24.48 -7.70
N ARG A 191 4.56 -24.49 -7.65
CA ARG A 191 3.69 -25.10 -8.68
C ARG A 191 3.79 -24.42 -10.04
N PHE A 192 3.98 -23.11 -10.08
CA PHE A 192 3.97 -22.32 -11.32
C PHE A 192 5.37 -21.93 -11.81
N TYR A 193 6.40 -22.10 -10.97
CA TYR A 193 7.78 -21.82 -11.34
C TYR A 193 8.24 -22.67 -12.54
N PRO A 194 9.03 -22.18 -13.50
CA PRO A 194 9.52 -20.80 -13.64
C PRO A 194 8.58 -19.87 -14.43
N ARG A 195 7.35 -20.29 -14.73
CA ARG A 195 6.42 -19.54 -15.58
C ARG A 195 5.74 -18.36 -14.89
N CYS A 196 5.68 -18.41 -13.58
CA CYS A 196 5.11 -17.35 -12.75
C CYS A 196 5.81 -17.35 -11.38
N TYR A 197 6.02 -16.17 -10.86
CA TYR A 197 6.61 -15.96 -9.54
C TYR A 197 5.95 -14.75 -8.88
N ILE A 198 5.90 -14.76 -7.57
CA ILE A 198 5.40 -13.66 -6.76
C ILE A 198 6.53 -12.63 -6.62
N SER A 199 6.41 -11.49 -7.31
CA SER A 199 7.38 -10.40 -7.23
C SER A 199 6.98 -9.33 -6.20
N SER A 200 5.69 -9.18 -5.91
CA SER A 200 5.19 -8.19 -4.96
C SER A 200 4.27 -8.85 -3.93
N LEU A 201 4.63 -8.73 -2.66
CA LEU A 201 3.89 -9.30 -1.54
C LEU A 201 3.66 -8.26 -0.45
N ASP A 202 2.39 -7.95 -0.17
CA ASP A 202 1.97 -7.05 0.89
C ASP A 202 1.25 -7.82 2.00
N LEU A 203 1.91 -7.92 3.14
CA LEU A 203 1.46 -8.59 4.36
C LEU A 203 1.41 -7.60 5.56
N GLU A 204 1.21 -6.31 5.31
CA GLU A 204 1.04 -5.33 6.38
C GLU A 204 -0.18 -5.69 7.25
N ALA A 205 -0.01 -5.73 8.57
CA ALA A 205 -1.03 -6.19 9.51
C ALA A 205 -1.67 -7.55 9.14
N PHE A 206 -0.87 -8.45 8.58
CA PHE A 206 -1.32 -9.79 8.21
C PHE A 206 -1.56 -10.68 9.42
N PHE A 207 -0.71 -10.57 10.44
CA PHE A 207 -0.90 -11.19 11.75
C PHE A 207 -1.63 -10.24 12.71
N SER A 208 -2.28 -10.79 13.73
CA SER A 208 -2.88 -10.00 14.81
C SER A 208 -1.79 -9.27 15.59
N GLY A 209 -2.01 -8.01 15.94
CA GLY A 209 -1.06 -7.20 16.70
C GLY A 209 -0.75 -7.69 18.11
N SER A 210 -1.45 -8.72 18.59
CA SER A 210 -1.17 -9.35 19.90
C SER A 210 -0.16 -10.51 19.82
N VAL A 211 0.35 -10.83 18.63
CA VAL A 211 1.21 -12.00 18.40
C VAL A 211 2.67 -11.57 18.24
N ASN A 212 3.57 -12.23 18.96
CA ASN A 212 5.02 -12.06 18.81
C ASN A 212 5.53 -12.90 17.61
N VAL A 213 5.29 -12.39 16.41
CA VAL A 213 5.57 -13.11 15.16
C VAL A 213 7.06 -13.34 14.95
N TYR A 214 7.92 -12.39 15.36
CA TYR A 214 9.38 -12.46 15.26
C TYR A 214 10.02 -13.64 16.00
N LEU A 215 9.30 -14.28 16.93
CA LEU A 215 9.78 -15.48 17.64
C LEU A 215 9.53 -16.77 16.85
N ASN A 216 8.89 -16.70 15.69
CA ASN A 216 8.50 -17.89 14.91
C ASN A 216 9.35 -18.04 13.66
N SER A 217 10.24 -19.04 13.66
CA SER A 217 11.15 -19.35 12.56
C SER A 217 10.43 -19.73 11.26
N SER A 218 9.20 -20.24 11.34
CA SER A 218 8.45 -20.63 10.14
C SER A 218 8.05 -19.43 9.26
N VAL A 219 8.09 -18.20 9.76
CA VAL A 219 7.83 -17.00 8.93
C VAL A 219 8.98 -16.74 7.97
N PRO A 220 10.25 -16.62 8.44
CA PRO A 220 11.41 -16.58 7.56
C PRO A 220 11.47 -17.75 6.57
N ASP A 221 11.24 -19.00 7.05
CA ASP A 221 11.30 -20.21 6.23
C ASP A 221 10.31 -20.16 5.05
N ASN A 222 9.08 -19.71 5.29
CA ASN A 222 8.10 -19.59 4.21
C ASN A 222 8.41 -18.45 3.25
N LEU A 223 8.94 -17.32 3.72
CA LEU A 223 9.28 -16.18 2.87
C LEU A 223 10.52 -16.45 2.04
N SER A 224 11.51 -17.20 2.54
CA SER A 224 12.71 -17.59 1.78
C SER A 224 12.41 -18.49 0.58
N GLN A 225 11.24 -19.12 0.54
CA GLN A 225 10.83 -19.93 -0.62
C GLN A 225 10.32 -19.07 -1.79
N LEU A 226 10.05 -17.78 -1.57
CA LEU A 226 9.60 -16.85 -2.60
C LEU A 226 10.80 -16.16 -3.26
N GLN A 227 11.46 -16.86 -4.17
CA GLN A 227 12.79 -16.53 -4.70
C GLN A 227 12.85 -15.28 -5.61
N CYS A 228 11.75 -14.72 -6.02
CA CYS A 228 11.70 -13.61 -6.96
C CYS A 228 11.05 -12.35 -6.39
N LEU A 229 11.04 -12.19 -5.06
CA LEU A 229 10.46 -11.01 -4.42
C LEU A 229 11.29 -9.77 -4.73
N THR A 230 10.63 -8.78 -5.34
CA THR A 230 11.18 -7.43 -5.56
C THR A 230 10.61 -6.42 -4.57
N ASP A 231 9.36 -6.61 -4.16
CA ASP A 231 8.63 -5.71 -3.27
C ASP A 231 8.00 -6.51 -2.13
N LEU A 232 8.47 -6.28 -0.92
CA LEU A 232 7.94 -6.90 0.30
C LEU A 232 7.47 -5.82 1.27
N ARG A 233 6.23 -5.99 1.78
CA ARG A 233 5.69 -5.15 2.84
C ARG A 233 5.24 -6.00 4.02
N LEU A 234 5.72 -5.67 5.21
CA LEU A 234 5.43 -6.39 6.46
C LEU A 234 5.11 -5.42 7.60
N SER A 235 4.46 -5.94 8.65
CA SER A 235 4.50 -5.29 9.96
C SER A 235 5.88 -5.45 10.60
N TYR A 236 6.31 -4.44 11.35
CA TYR A 236 7.57 -4.48 12.08
C TYR A 236 7.66 -5.67 13.06
N SER A 237 6.52 -6.11 13.60
CA SER A 237 6.42 -7.31 14.45
C SER A 237 6.87 -8.62 13.80
N CYS A 238 7.05 -8.65 12.48
CA CYS A 238 7.58 -9.80 11.74
C CYS A 238 9.10 -9.77 11.60
N LEU A 239 9.74 -8.63 11.91
CA LEU A 239 11.17 -8.42 11.66
C LEU A 239 12.03 -9.17 12.68
N SER A 240 12.99 -9.94 12.19
CA SER A 240 14.01 -10.63 12.98
C SER A 240 15.30 -10.76 12.18
N ASP A 241 16.41 -11.10 12.83
CA ASP A 241 17.67 -11.34 12.15
C ASP A 241 17.58 -12.53 11.19
N GLU A 242 16.83 -13.58 11.57
CA GLU A 242 16.59 -14.76 10.73
C GLU A 242 15.84 -14.37 9.44
N LEU A 243 14.87 -13.44 9.56
CA LEU A 243 14.15 -12.96 8.37
C LEU A 243 15.07 -12.18 7.44
N LEU A 244 15.92 -11.29 7.98
CA LEU A 244 16.87 -10.54 7.16
C LEU A 244 17.88 -11.46 6.48
N MET A 245 18.34 -12.50 7.17
CA MET A 245 19.20 -13.54 6.57
C MET A 245 18.49 -14.32 5.47
N ALA A 246 17.23 -14.70 5.69
CA ALA A 246 16.44 -15.43 4.71
C ALA A 246 16.18 -14.64 3.40
N LEU A 247 16.12 -13.30 3.49
CA LEU A 247 15.90 -12.42 2.33
C LEU A 247 17.20 -12.10 1.55
N GLN A 248 18.37 -12.51 2.03
CA GLN A 248 19.66 -12.27 1.36
C GLN A 248 19.90 -13.19 0.17
N ASP A 249 19.40 -14.43 0.25
CA ASP A 249 19.82 -15.50 -0.65
C ASP A 249 19.46 -15.25 -2.12
N ASP A 250 18.38 -14.54 -2.38
CA ASP A 250 17.86 -14.34 -3.73
C ASP A 250 18.33 -13.05 -4.42
N ASN A 251 18.87 -12.08 -3.68
CA ASN A 251 19.38 -10.78 -4.18
C ASN A 251 18.42 -9.98 -5.07
N THR A 252 17.12 -10.25 -5.00
CA THR A 252 16.12 -9.66 -5.91
C THR A 252 15.37 -8.50 -5.29
N LEU A 253 15.46 -8.34 -3.97
CA LEU A 253 14.65 -7.37 -3.22
C LEU A 253 15.08 -5.92 -3.52
N GLN A 254 14.14 -5.12 -4.04
CA GLN A 254 14.32 -3.71 -4.37
C GLN A 254 13.64 -2.78 -3.39
N THR A 255 12.47 -3.18 -2.87
CA THR A 255 11.70 -2.40 -1.91
C THR A 255 11.31 -3.25 -0.72
N PHE A 256 11.74 -2.83 0.46
CA PHE A 256 11.30 -3.44 1.72
C PHE A 256 10.57 -2.40 2.57
N SER A 257 9.28 -2.59 2.80
CA SER A 257 8.43 -1.67 3.54
C SER A 257 8.04 -2.26 4.89
N LEU A 258 8.30 -1.53 5.96
CA LEU A 258 7.96 -1.92 7.33
C LEU A 258 6.93 -0.95 7.91
N HIS A 259 5.84 -1.47 8.41
CA HIS A 259 4.84 -0.70 9.14
C HIS A 259 4.90 -1.04 10.63
N CYS A 260 5.04 -0.02 11.46
CA CYS A 260 5.11 -0.13 12.90
C CYS A 260 3.92 0.58 13.55
N CYS A 261 3.14 -0.14 14.34
CA CYS A 261 2.00 0.39 15.05
C CYS A 261 2.19 0.27 16.56
N LEU A 262 1.73 1.28 17.33
CA LEU A 262 1.83 1.29 18.81
C LEU A 262 1.31 0.01 19.46
N LYS A 263 0.29 -0.60 18.89
CA LYS A 263 -0.39 -1.79 19.46
C LYS A 263 0.36 -3.10 19.22
N GLU A 264 1.40 -3.08 18.40
CA GLU A 264 2.21 -4.26 18.11
C GLU A 264 3.33 -4.42 19.16
N PRO A 265 3.76 -5.65 19.46
CA PRO A 265 4.94 -5.85 20.29
C PRO A 265 6.20 -5.41 19.54
N HIS A 266 7.07 -4.65 20.22
CA HIS A 266 8.31 -4.11 19.68
C HIS A 266 9.49 -4.48 20.60
N GLN A 267 9.53 -5.72 21.05
CA GLN A 267 10.55 -6.20 21.99
C GLN A 267 11.74 -6.86 21.29
N GLN A 268 11.62 -7.13 19.98
CA GLN A 268 12.72 -7.71 19.22
C GLN A 268 13.92 -6.77 19.13
N LEU A 269 15.09 -7.37 19.17
CA LEU A 269 16.36 -6.71 18.92
C LEU A 269 16.88 -7.23 17.58
N VAL A 270 17.03 -6.34 16.63
CA VAL A 270 17.56 -6.65 15.31
C VAL A 270 18.94 -6.04 15.19
N CYS A 271 19.93 -6.81 14.73
CA CYS A 271 21.29 -6.37 14.62
C CYS A 271 21.56 -5.50 13.39
N GLY A 272 22.33 -4.42 13.54
CA GLY A 272 22.77 -3.60 12.42
C GLY A 272 23.57 -4.41 11.38
N SER A 273 24.34 -5.40 11.84
CA SER A 273 25.08 -6.31 10.94
C SER A 273 24.17 -7.09 9.99
N SER A 274 23.00 -7.53 10.42
CA SER A 274 22.03 -8.22 9.56
C SER A 274 21.49 -7.29 8.47
N TRP A 275 21.22 -6.02 8.81
CA TRP A 275 20.85 -5.00 7.83
C TRP A 275 21.98 -4.68 6.86
N ALA A 276 23.22 -4.53 7.35
CA ALA A 276 24.38 -4.27 6.51
C ALA A 276 24.62 -5.41 5.50
N THR A 277 24.44 -6.66 5.94
CA THR A 277 24.58 -7.82 5.06
C THR A 277 23.48 -7.85 4.00
N LEU A 278 22.24 -7.62 4.36
CA LEU A 278 21.13 -7.54 3.41
C LEU A 278 21.34 -6.39 2.40
N ALA A 279 21.74 -5.21 2.85
CA ALA A 279 22.03 -4.07 1.98
C ALA A 279 23.19 -4.35 1.02
N SER A 280 24.21 -5.12 1.45
CA SER A 280 25.31 -5.54 0.60
C SER A 280 24.90 -6.56 -0.45
N SER A 281 24.00 -7.48 -0.09
CA SER A 281 23.46 -8.50 -1.01
C SER A 281 22.50 -7.87 -2.03
N CYS A 282 21.73 -6.83 -1.64
CA CYS A 282 20.77 -6.13 -2.47
C CYS A 282 21.16 -4.65 -2.63
N PRO A 283 22.08 -4.28 -3.54
CA PRO A 283 22.61 -2.90 -3.64
C PRO A 283 21.56 -1.83 -3.97
N ASP A 284 20.51 -2.20 -4.68
CA ASP A 284 19.42 -1.29 -5.06
C ASP A 284 18.26 -1.25 -4.03
N LEU A 285 18.44 -1.90 -2.89
CA LEU A 285 17.42 -1.98 -1.85
C LEU A 285 17.07 -0.60 -1.30
N LYS A 286 15.77 -0.33 -1.29
CA LYS A 286 15.15 0.85 -0.66
C LYS A 286 14.27 0.40 0.49
N VAL A 287 14.63 0.79 1.69
CA VAL A 287 13.80 0.51 2.86
C VAL A 287 12.87 1.70 3.12
N LYS A 288 11.62 1.38 3.39
CA LYS A 288 10.58 2.35 3.76
C LYS A 288 10.05 1.98 5.14
N ILE A 289 10.05 2.93 6.05
CA ILE A 289 9.53 2.70 7.40
C ILE A 289 8.40 3.67 7.69
N SER A 290 7.26 3.12 8.10
CA SER A 290 6.08 3.86 8.50
C SER A 290 5.76 3.59 9.96
N VAL A 291 5.75 4.63 10.80
CA VAL A 291 5.56 4.53 12.25
C VAL A 291 4.26 5.23 12.64
N ASN A 292 3.37 4.51 13.30
CA ASN A 292 2.07 5.02 13.71
C ASN A 292 1.96 5.03 15.24
N GLN A 293 1.89 6.23 15.82
CA GLN A 293 1.71 6.49 17.26
C GLN A 293 2.78 5.90 18.19
N VAL A 294 3.94 5.51 17.69
CA VAL A 294 5.08 5.11 18.52
C VAL A 294 5.91 6.33 18.83
N VAL A 295 5.72 6.90 20.02
CA VAL A 295 6.35 8.13 20.49
C VAL A 295 7.25 7.81 21.68
N ASN A 296 8.38 7.19 21.40
CA ASN A 296 9.42 6.88 22.38
C ASN A 296 10.77 6.84 21.64
N ASN A 297 11.66 7.77 21.98
CA ASN A 297 12.92 7.95 21.30
C ASN A 297 13.85 6.73 21.43
N ASP A 298 13.83 6.04 22.56
CA ASP A 298 14.63 4.81 22.76
C ASP A 298 14.14 3.67 21.85
N ARG A 299 12.83 3.58 21.63
CA ARG A 299 12.27 2.60 20.70
C ARG A 299 12.62 2.97 19.27
N LEU A 300 12.45 4.24 18.90
CA LEU A 300 12.80 4.74 17.55
C LEU A 300 14.28 4.52 17.26
N ALA A 301 15.18 4.79 18.19
CA ALA A 301 16.61 4.55 18.05
C ALA A 301 16.96 3.06 17.84
N ARG A 302 16.21 2.15 18.48
CA ARG A 302 16.40 0.70 18.27
C ARG A 302 15.84 0.20 16.95
N MET A 303 14.84 0.88 16.39
CA MET A 303 14.21 0.51 15.15
C MET A 303 14.90 1.13 13.93
N LEU A 304 15.45 2.32 14.10
CA LEU A 304 16.07 3.13 13.05
C LEU A 304 17.59 3.04 13.18
N LEU A 305 18.14 1.89 12.78
CA LEU A 305 19.58 1.63 12.85
C LEU A 305 20.31 2.27 11.66
N PRO A 306 21.55 2.77 11.83
CA PRO A 306 22.30 3.47 10.78
C PRO A 306 22.55 2.63 9.51
N GLU A 307 22.59 1.30 9.64
CA GLU A 307 22.86 0.37 8.56
C GLU A 307 21.68 0.18 7.60
N ILE A 308 20.50 0.68 7.95
CA ILE A 308 19.29 0.57 7.11
C ILE A 308 19.42 1.51 5.91
N PRO A 309 19.29 1.04 4.66
CA PRO A 309 19.23 1.91 3.48
C PRO A 309 17.86 2.60 3.38
N LEU A 310 17.55 3.45 4.38
CA LEU A 310 16.27 4.12 4.53
C LEU A 310 16.07 5.18 3.45
N SER A 311 15.09 4.95 2.58
CA SER A 311 14.73 5.86 1.49
C SER A 311 13.47 6.67 1.76
N GLU A 312 12.55 6.13 2.58
CA GLU A 312 11.30 6.78 2.93
C GLU A 312 10.99 6.57 4.41
N TYR A 313 10.70 7.65 5.10
CA TYR A 313 10.25 7.62 6.48
C TYR A 313 8.92 8.37 6.64
N CYS A 314 7.94 7.69 7.21
CA CYS A 314 6.64 8.24 7.52
C CYS A 314 6.37 8.09 9.01
N MET A 315 5.97 9.16 9.69
CA MET A 315 5.57 9.13 11.09
C MET A 315 4.24 9.84 11.29
N SER A 316 3.29 9.17 11.92
CA SER A 316 2.02 9.76 12.38
C SER A 316 1.98 9.73 13.91
N ALA A 317 2.22 10.87 14.52
CA ALA A 317 2.32 11.04 15.97
C ALA A 317 1.39 12.13 16.52
N PHE A 318 0.58 12.78 15.68
CA PHE A 318 -0.26 13.92 16.08
C PHE A 318 -1.23 13.59 17.23
N TYR A 319 -1.82 12.41 17.23
CA TYR A 319 -2.72 11.93 18.27
C TYR A 319 -2.02 10.95 19.22
N SER A 320 -0.79 11.24 19.60
CA SER A 320 -0.06 10.40 20.55
C SER A 320 -0.69 10.45 21.94
N PRO A 321 -0.73 9.31 22.66
CA PRO A 321 -1.15 9.27 24.05
C PRO A 321 -0.10 9.86 25.03
N ASN A 322 1.13 10.11 24.57
CA ASN A 322 2.20 10.66 25.39
C ASN A 322 2.42 12.13 25.03
N GLU A 323 1.93 13.04 25.87
CA GLU A 323 2.01 14.48 25.68
C GLU A 323 3.43 15.04 25.92
N ASP A 324 4.27 14.34 26.68
CA ASP A 324 5.62 14.78 27.04
C ASP A 324 6.70 14.34 26.04
N TRP A 325 6.33 13.67 24.93
CA TRP A 325 7.30 13.23 23.95
C TRP A 325 7.82 14.38 23.10
N SER A 326 9.15 14.55 23.06
CA SER A 326 9.82 15.52 22.19
C SER A 326 10.24 14.85 20.85
N PRO A 327 9.82 15.41 19.70
CA PRO A 327 10.29 14.94 18.39
C PRO A 327 11.68 15.48 18.02
N LYS A 328 12.33 16.36 18.80
CA LYS A 328 13.66 16.91 18.48
C LYS A 328 14.73 15.85 18.27
N PRO A 329 14.91 14.84 19.15
CA PRO A 329 15.92 13.80 18.95
C PRO A 329 15.75 13.01 17.65
N LEU A 330 14.49 12.86 17.18
CA LEU A 330 14.22 12.25 15.89
C LEU A 330 14.80 13.09 14.73
N LEU A 331 14.64 14.42 14.78
CA LEU A 331 15.09 15.33 13.74
C LEU A 331 16.58 15.62 13.82
N SER A 332 17.16 15.75 15.05
CA SER A 332 18.56 16.13 15.24
C SER A 332 19.53 14.96 15.21
N ASP A 333 19.14 13.78 15.71
CA ASP A 333 20.08 12.69 15.98
C ASP A 333 19.80 11.45 15.10
N ILE A 334 18.52 11.09 14.93
CA ILE A 334 18.17 9.84 14.27
C ILE A 334 18.10 10.00 12.74
N LEU A 335 17.31 10.94 12.23
CA LEU A 335 17.11 11.09 10.78
C LEU A 335 18.35 11.56 10.01
N PRO A 336 19.24 12.43 10.57
CA PRO A 336 20.48 12.82 9.90
C PRO A 336 21.43 11.67 9.56
N GLN A 337 21.32 10.52 10.24
CA GLN A 337 22.09 9.31 9.93
C GLN A 337 21.83 8.81 8.49
N TYR A 338 20.66 9.11 7.93
CA TYR A 338 20.22 8.70 6.60
C TYR A 338 20.42 9.78 5.52
N ARG A 339 21.29 10.78 5.77
CA ARG A 339 21.52 11.92 4.87
C ARG A 339 21.81 11.54 3.42
N HIS A 340 22.41 10.37 3.19
CA HIS A 340 22.80 9.88 1.85
C HIS A 340 21.75 8.96 1.20
N THR A 341 20.71 8.56 1.93
CA THR A 341 19.72 7.58 1.44
C THR A 341 18.28 8.10 1.49
N LEU A 342 17.94 8.97 2.45
CA LEU A 342 16.59 9.47 2.66
C LEU A 342 16.14 10.37 1.52
N GLN A 343 15.05 9.97 0.84
CA GLN A 343 14.48 10.67 -0.29
C GLN A 343 13.10 11.27 0.03
N HIS A 344 12.31 10.58 0.83
CA HIS A 344 10.95 11.00 1.17
C HIS A 344 10.77 11.03 2.69
N LEU A 345 10.32 12.17 3.19
CA LEU A 345 10.05 12.37 4.60
C LEU A 345 8.61 12.88 4.78
N ASN A 346 7.81 12.13 5.55
CA ASN A 346 6.45 12.51 5.89
C ASN A 346 6.27 12.47 7.40
N LEU A 347 6.04 13.62 8.01
CA LEU A 347 5.93 13.79 9.45
C LEU A 347 4.60 14.45 9.81
N ASP A 348 3.83 13.80 10.66
CA ASP A 348 2.61 14.31 11.26
C ASP A 348 2.82 14.34 12.78
N LEU A 349 3.25 15.49 13.29
CA LEU A 349 3.75 15.68 14.65
C LEU A 349 2.89 16.66 15.43
N ASN A 350 2.74 16.39 16.72
CA ASN A 350 2.20 17.33 17.69
C ASN A 350 3.35 17.93 18.49
N ASN A 351 3.64 19.21 18.23
CA ASN A 351 4.72 19.95 18.90
C ASN A 351 4.23 21.23 19.58
N PHE A 352 3.09 21.16 20.26
CA PHE A 352 2.45 22.33 20.89
C PHE A 352 3.32 23.09 21.88
N GLY A 353 4.23 22.43 22.57
CA GLY A 353 5.10 23.04 23.57
C GLY A 353 6.51 23.32 23.10
N GLU A 354 6.88 22.95 21.85
CA GLU A 354 8.26 22.95 21.41
C GLU A 354 8.41 23.40 19.96
N SER A 355 9.34 24.33 19.69
CA SER A 355 9.72 24.70 18.34
C SER A 355 10.62 23.63 17.74
N LEU A 356 10.33 23.26 16.47
CA LEU A 356 11.11 22.31 15.66
C LEU A 356 11.77 22.97 14.47
N ASP A 357 11.75 24.29 14.43
CA ASP A 357 12.10 25.09 13.26
C ASP A 357 13.57 24.94 12.87
N GLU A 358 14.49 25.03 13.83
CA GLU A 358 15.92 24.93 13.55
C GLU A 358 16.33 23.49 13.23
N GLU A 359 15.82 22.49 13.95
CA GLU A 359 16.09 21.09 13.73
C GLU A 359 15.61 20.65 12.34
N LEU A 360 14.45 21.13 11.91
CA LEU A 360 13.91 20.81 10.59
C LEU A 360 14.73 21.45 9.46
N LEU A 361 15.12 22.72 9.60
CA LEU A 361 15.95 23.42 8.64
C LEU A 361 17.32 22.75 8.49
N GLU A 362 17.93 22.34 9.62
CA GLU A 362 19.21 21.65 9.60
C GLU A 362 19.11 20.26 8.97
N LEU A 363 18.07 19.51 9.30
CA LEU A 363 17.79 18.21 8.68
C LEU A 363 17.68 18.31 7.15
N VAL A 364 16.96 19.30 6.63
CA VAL A 364 16.81 19.50 5.18
C VAL A 364 18.12 19.88 4.52
N LYS A 365 19.00 20.62 5.19
CA LYS A 365 20.33 20.96 4.68
C LYS A 365 21.26 19.75 4.61
N VAL A 366 21.21 18.91 5.66
CA VAL A 366 22.11 17.75 5.78
C VAL A 366 21.66 16.61 4.88
N CYS A 367 20.36 16.42 4.67
CA CYS A 367 19.81 15.34 3.84
C CYS A 367 19.90 15.67 2.35
N GLU A 368 21.05 15.40 1.74
CA GLU A 368 21.40 15.75 0.35
C GLU A 368 20.48 15.13 -0.72
N ARG A 369 19.85 14.00 -0.41
CA ARG A 369 18.96 13.26 -1.33
C ARG A 369 17.47 13.46 -1.06
N LEU A 370 17.11 14.33 -0.12
CA LEU A 370 15.69 14.55 0.22
C LEU A 370 14.99 15.29 -0.93
N VAL A 371 14.07 14.58 -1.58
CA VAL A 371 13.29 15.06 -2.73
C VAL A 371 11.92 15.57 -2.31
N LYS A 372 11.30 14.88 -1.33
CA LYS A 372 9.94 15.19 -0.88
C LYS A 372 9.89 15.34 0.63
N LEU A 373 9.39 16.49 1.07
CA LEU A 373 9.08 16.77 2.46
C LEU A 373 7.58 17.03 2.61
N SER A 374 6.91 16.25 3.44
CA SER A 374 5.54 16.48 3.88
C SER A 374 5.54 16.62 5.39
N ILE A 375 5.13 17.76 5.90
CA ILE A 375 5.11 18.01 7.33
C ILE A 375 3.80 18.63 7.79
N CYS A 376 3.23 18.06 8.85
CA CYS A 376 2.12 18.60 9.62
C CYS A 376 2.64 18.84 11.04
N ALA A 377 2.96 20.09 11.34
CA ALA A 377 3.49 20.53 12.64
C ALA A 377 3.24 22.02 12.82
N PHE A 378 3.43 22.54 14.04
CA PHE A 378 3.41 23.96 14.31
C PHE A 378 4.79 24.56 13.99
N LEU A 379 4.87 25.29 12.88
CA LEU A 379 6.09 25.93 12.39
C LEU A 379 5.91 27.44 12.30
N GLU A 380 6.99 28.20 12.50
CA GLU A 380 7.03 29.61 12.22
C GLU A 380 6.90 29.88 10.72
N ILE A 381 6.26 31.01 10.37
CA ILE A 381 6.11 31.45 8.97
C ILE A 381 7.49 31.64 8.31
N ARG A 382 8.47 32.13 9.08
CA ARG A 382 9.84 32.33 8.62
C ARG A 382 10.52 31.03 8.21
N THR A 383 10.29 29.97 8.94
CA THR A 383 10.81 28.62 8.62
C THR A 383 10.21 28.08 7.34
N VAL A 384 8.90 28.23 7.16
CA VAL A 384 8.24 27.85 5.91
C VAL A 384 8.81 28.65 4.73
N ALA A 385 9.01 29.97 4.89
CA ALA A 385 9.60 30.82 3.86
C ALA A 385 11.03 30.37 3.51
N ARG A 386 11.88 30.03 4.52
CA ARG A 386 13.25 29.51 4.29
C ARG A 386 13.24 28.17 3.56
N LEU A 387 12.35 27.23 3.92
CA LEU A 387 12.20 25.95 3.22
C LEU A 387 11.83 26.15 1.74
N LEU A 388 10.93 27.10 1.46
CA LEU A 388 10.55 27.47 0.10
C LEU A 388 11.72 28.09 -0.69
N ASP A 389 12.47 29.00 -0.06
CA ASP A 389 13.65 29.62 -0.68
C ASP A 389 14.74 28.58 -1.01
N MET A 390 14.98 27.60 -0.12
CA MET A 390 15.89 26.50 -0.37
C MET A 390 15.49 25.66 -1.59
N THR A 391 14.20 25.48 -1.80
CA THR A 391 13.66 24.74 -2.95
C THR A 391 13.80 25.55 -4.24
N LEU A 392 13.43 26.82 -4.21
CA LEU A 392 13.47 27.72 -5.37
C LEU A 392 14.90 28.05 -5.83
N THR A 393 15.82 28.17 -4.89
CA THR A 393 17.24 28.50 -5.19
C THR A 393 18.07 27.26 -5.55
N GLN A 394 17.45 26.08 -5.63
CA GLN A 394 18.13 24.80 -5.89
C GLN A 394 19.29 24.49 -4.95
N ARG A 395 19.27 25.05 -3.75
CA ARG A 395 20.27 24.79 -2.70
C ARG A 395 20.08 23.44 -2.00
N SER A 396 19.01 22.72 -2.32
CA SER A 396 18.69 21.37 -1.84
C SER A 396 18.15 20.52 -2.97
N SER A 397 18.14 19.21 -2.81
CA SER A 397 17.48 18.26 -3.74
C SER A 397 15.95 18.31 -3.68
N LEU A 398 15.41 19.09 -2.77
CA LEU A 398 14.00 19.12 -2.43
C LEU A 398 13.19 19.72 -3.58
N LYS A 399 12.24 18.95 -4.10
CA LYS A 399 11.36 19.31 -5.23
C LYS A 399 9.91 19.50 -4.83
N GLU A 400 9.50 18.89 -3.74
CA GLU A 400 8.11 18.87 -3.30
C GLU A 400 8.02 19.13 -1.80
N ILE A 401 7.31 20.18 -1.43
CA ILE A 401 7.03 20.53 -0.03
C ILE A 401 5.54 20.61 0.18
N HIS A 402 5.06 19.86 1.17
CA HIS A 402 3.70 19.95 1.69
C HIS A 402 3.75 20.36 3.15
N VAL A 403 3.32 21.56 3.46
CA VAL A 403 3.17 22.03 4.84
C VAL A 403 1.70 22.12 5.15
N ARG A 404 1.25 21.38 6.15
CA ARG A 404 -0.11 21.48 6.69
C ARG A 404 -0.05 22.22 8.02
N ARG A 405 -0.72 23.36 8.08
CA ARG A 405 -0.95 24.07 9.34
C ARG A 405 -2.23 23.51 9.97
N ASN A 406 -2.31 23.45 11.27
CA ASN A 406 -3.49 22.96 12.00
C ASN A 406 -4.75 23.86 11.87
N SER A 407 -4.70 24.87 11.03
CA SER A 407 -5.84 25.69 10.58
C SER A 407 -5.91 25.64 9.06
N ASN A 408 -6.72 24.75 8.49
CA ASN A 408 -7.26 24.70 7.10
C ASN A 408 -6.46 25.30 5.92
N VAL A 409 -5.18 25.61 6.07
CA VAL A 409 -4.32 26.15 5.02
C VAL A 409 -3.31 25.09 4.60
N ASN A 410 -3.57 24.47 3.45
CA ASN A 410 -2.62 23.57 2.80
C ASN A 410 -1.79 24.38 1.80
N LEU A 411 -0.49 24.45 1.99
CA LEU A 411 0.45 24.97 1.01
C LEU A 411 1.12 23.78 0.31
N THR A 412 0.87 23.64 -0.98
CA THR A 412 1.55 22.64 -1.83
C THR A 412 2.32 23.39 -2.90
N LEU A 413 3.60 23.13 -3.02
CA LEU A 413 4.45 23.64 -4.09
C LEU A 413 5.13 22.48 -4.81
N HIS A 414 5.00 22.50 -6.13
CA HIS A 414 5.75 21.64 -7.03
C HIS A 414 6.68 22.53 -7.85
N THR A 415 7.97 22.28 -7.82
CA THR A 415 8.89 22.84 -8.81
C THR A 415 8.85 21.98 -10.06
N GLN A 416 8.52 22.58 -11.19
CA GLN A 416 8.57 21.93 -12.51
C GLN A 416 10.00 21.61 -12.94
#